data_2ccc78850af5841fb5b1baa4852d6693
#
_entry.id   2ccc78850af5841fb5b1baa4852d6693
#
_cell.length_a   1.000
_cell.length_b   1.000
_cell.length_c   1.000
_cell.angle_alpha   90.00
_cell.angle_beta   90.00
_cell.angle_gamma   90.00
#
_symmetry.space_group_name_H-M   'P 1'
#
loop_
_entity.id
_entity.type
_entity.pdbx_description
1 polymer ?
#
loop_
_entity_poly.entity_id
_entity_poly.type
_entity_poly.pdbx_seq_one_letter_code
_entity_poly.pdbx_strand_id
1 'polypeptide(L)'
;TKLFNDLMSDGMVQDNGKTDTDGGRKPNLYGLIANSVLFIGVDVKINHINIGLLDLNKNIIKISEKLPYKLDNNKESLEDLCNLINQFIKEAPVPKEKILGIGINLSGRINQNSGYSYSFFNFEEEPLTKIIESKVGIRVFLENDSRAMAYGEFSSGIVLDEKDVLFLNYYIKSI
;
A
#
# COMPACT_ATOMS: atom_id res chain seq x y z
N THR A 1 6.81 6.45 -28.33
CA THR A 1 5.79 7.40 -27.90
C THR A 1 6.28 8.20 -26.71
N LYS A 2 5.83 9.46 -26.55
CA LYS A 2 6.34 10.39 -25.53
C LYS A 2 6.30 9.78 -24.12
N LEU A 3 5.13 9.26 -23.69
CA LEU A 3 4.94 8.64 -22.36
C LEU A 3 5.97 7.52 -22.07
N PHE A 4 6.26 6.68 -23.05
CA PHE A 4 7.23 5.60 -22.90
C PHE A 4 8.66 6.14 -22.67
N ASN A 5 9.05 7.19 -23.44
CA ASN A 5 10.34 7.83 -23.26
C ASN A 5 10.46 8.54 -21.90
N ASP A 6 9.36 9.13 -21.44
CA ASP A 6 9.29 9.74 -20.11
C ASP A 6 9.53 8.66 -19.01
N LEU A 7 8.84 7.51 -19.10
CA LEU A 7 9.05 6.40 -18.14
C LEU A 7 10.48 5.82 -18.17
N MET A 8 11.13 5.78 -19.37
CA MET A 8 12.53 5.39 -19.50
C MET A 8 13.47 6.42 -18.84
N SER A 9 13.22 7.72 -19.10
CA SER A 9 14.04 8.80 -18.53
C SER A 9 13.88 8.90 -17.01
N ASP A 10 12.69 8.58 -16.47
CA ASP A 10 12.40 8.53 -15.04
C ASP A 10 12.94 7.26 -14.36
N GLY A 11 13.57 6.36 -15.13
CA GLY A 11 14.14 5.13 -14.61
C GLY A 11 13.11 4.11 -14.10
N MET A 12 11.88 4.16 -14.62
CA MET A 12 10.81 3.21 -14.28
C MET A 12 10.81 1.99 -15.19
N VAL A 13 11.32 2.15 -16.42
CA VAL A 13 11.38 1.12 -17.45
C VAL A 13 12.80 0.96 -17.94
N GLN A 14 13.23 -0.26 -18.20
CA GLN A 14 14.52 -0.60 -18.81
C GLN A 14 14.36 -1.40 -20.09
N ASP A 15 15.35 -1.29 -21.00
CA ASP A 15 15.46 -2.14 -22.18
C ASP A 15 16.14 -3.47 -21.76
N ASN A 16 15.42 -4.57 -21.91
CA ASN A 16 15.91 -5.93 -21.62
C ASN A 16 16.51 -6.62 -22.85
N GLY A 17 16.74 -5.88 -23.94
CA GLY A 17 17.32 -6.40 -25.17
C GLY A 17 16.28 -6.92 -26.15
N LYS A 18 16.69 -7.79 -27.06
CA LYS A 18 15.87 -8.36 -28.13
C LYS A 18 15.51 -9.81 -27.86
N THR A 19 14.26 -10.18 -28.15
CA THR A 19 13.84 -11.58 -28.14
C THR A 19 14.43 -12.34 -29.31
N ASP A 20 14.87 -13.60 -29.11
CA ASP A 20 15.14 -14.53 -30.18
C ASP A 20 13.82 -15.02 -30.80
N THR A 21 13.65 -14.77 -32.10
CA THR A 21 12.50 -15.25 -32.88
C THR A 21 13.03 -16.04 -34.08
N ASP A 22 12.36 -17.13 -34.40
CA ASP A 22 12.72 -18.02 -35.55
C ASP A 22 12.47 -17.41 -36.93
N GLY A 23 12.40 -16.10 -37.02
CA GLY A 23 12.26 -15.35 -38.26
C GLY A 23 11.56 -13.99 -38.07
N GLY A 24 12.00 -12.97 -38.82
CA GLY A 24 11.45 -11.63 -38.80
C GLY A 24 12.21 -10.62 -37.92
N ARG A 25 11.64 -9.41 -37.76
CA ARG A 25 12.26 -8.34 -36.99
C ARG A 25 12.19 -8.68 -35.49
N LYS A 26 13.35 -8.82 -34.86
CA LYS A 26 13.44 -9.06 -33.38
C LYS A 26 12.90 -7.84 -32.64
N PRO A 27 11.80 -7.98 -31.87
CA PRO A 27 11.28 -6.88 -31.04
C PRO A 27 12.18 -6.63 -29.84
N ASN A 28 12.28 -5.36 -29.39
CA ASN A 28 12.90 -5.03 -28.13
C ASN A 28 11.95 -5.41 -26.98
N LEU A 29 12.50 -5.99 -25.92
CA LEU A 29 11.81 -6.26 -24.66
C LEU A 29 12.08 -5.12 -23.70
N TYR A 30 11.01 -4.64 -23.07
CA TYR A 30 11.10 -3.64 -22.03
C TYR A 30 10.48 -4.20 -20.75
N GLY A 31 11.06 -3.86 -19.61
CA GLY A 31 10.58 -4.31 -18.30
C GLY A 31 10.53 -3.16 -17.29
N LEU A 32 9.67 -3.31 -16.29
CA LEU A 32 9.66 -2.39 -15.15
C LEU A 32 10.91 -2.60 -14.29
N ILE A 33 11.47 -1.50 -13.78
CA ILE A 33 12.51 -1.55 -12.77
C ILE A 33 11.81 -1.69 -11.41
N ALA A 34 11.93 -2.84 -10.77
CA ALA A 34 11.16 -3.20 -9.57
C ALA A 34 11.22 -2.16 -8.45
N ASN A 35 12.41 -1.61 -8.20
CA ASN A 35 12.67 -0.65 -7.11
C ASN A 35 12.70 0.81 -7.58
N SER A 36 12.14 1.11 -8.75
CA SER A 36 12.03 2.49 -9.25
C SER A 36 11.12 3.34 -8.37
N VAL A 37 9.98 2.77 -7.97
CA VAL A 37 9.04 3.34 -7.00
C VAL A 37 8.61 2.30 -5.99
N LEU A 38 8.19 2.75 -4.83
CA LEU A 38 7.86 1.90 -3.68
C LEU A 38 6.52 2.32 -3.09
N PHE A 39 5.89 1.41 -2.37
CA PHE A 39 4.62 1.63 -1.70
C PHE A 39 4.71 1.19 -0.24
N ILE A 40 4.02 1.89 0.63
CA ILE A 40 3.85 1.47 2.02
C ILE A 40 2.45 0.90 2.20
N GLY A 41 2.35 -0.28 2.82
CA GLY A 41 1.10 -0.83 3.32
C GLY A 41 1.06 -0.72 4.84
N VAL A 42 -0.04 -0.21 5.39
CA VAL A 42 -0.29 -0.11 6.83
C VAL A 42 -1.55 -0.87 7.18
N ASP A 43 -1.42 -1.88 8.01
CA ASP A 43 -2.53 -2.68 8.49
C ASP A 43 -2.81 -2.34 9.95
N VAL A 44 -3.88 -1.58 10.20
CA VAL A 44 -4.25 -1.07 11.52
C VAL A 44 -5.19 -2.05 12.21
N LYS A 45 -4.70 -2.68 13.27
CA LYS A 45 -5.48 -3.55 14.16
C LYS A 45 -5.84 -2.81 15.46
N ILE A 46 -6.71 -3.41 16.25
CA ILE A 46 -7.16 -2.80 17.51
C ILE A 46 -5.99 -2.54 18.48
N ASN A 47 -5.03 -3.47 18.57
CA ASN A 47 -3.97 -3.44 19.58
C ASN A 47 -2.56 -3.34 18.99
N HIS A 48 -2.40 -3.27 17.67
CA HIS A 48 -1.11 -3.16 17.02
C HIS A 48 -1.25 -2.70 15.56
N ILE A 49 -0.13 -2.32 14.96
CA ILE A 49 -0.02 -1.97 13.56
C ILE A 49 1.07 -2.83 12.91
N ASN A 50 0.82 -3.24 11.66
CA ASN A 50 1.85 -3.77 10.79
C ASN A 50 2.13 -2.76 9.67
N ILE A 51 3.41 -2.53 9.36
CA ILE A 51 3.82 -1.61 8.29
C ILE A 51 4.82 -2.32 7.39
N GLY A 52 4.56 -2.34 6.08
CA GLY A 52 5.43 -2.94 5.09
C GLY A 52 5.79 -1.97 3.97
N LEU A 53 7.02 -2.02 3.48
CA LEU A 53 7.51 -1.33 2.29
C LEU A 53 7.70 -2.35 1.17
N LEU A 54 7.07 -2.11 0.01
CA LEU A 54 7.04 -3.03 -1.12
C LEU A 54 7.50 -2.35 -2.40
N ASP A 55 8.11 -3.11 -3.29
CA ASP A 55 8.43 -2.69 -4.64
C ASP A 55 7.28 -2.97 -5.63
N LEU A 56 7.46 -2.60 -6.92
CA LEU A 56 6.48 -2.85 -7.99
C LEU A 56 6.19 -4.34 -8.23
N ASN A 57 7.12 -5.22 -7.88
CA ASN A 57 6.96 -6.67 -8.02
C ASN A 57 6.35 -7.31 -6.76
N LYS A 58 5.89 -6.48 -5.80
CA LYS A 58 5.35 -6.90 -4.49
C LYS A 58 6.37 -7.58 -3.58
N ASN A 59 7.69 -7.44 -3.84
CA ASN A 59 8.70 -7.89 -2.91
C ASN A 59 8.72 -6.98 -1.68
N ILE A 60 8.79 -7.60 -0.50
CA ILE A 60 8.88 -6.87 0.76
C ILE A 60 10.33 -6.43 0.96
N ILE A 61 10.54 -5.10 1.00
CA ILE A 61 11.86 -4.48 1.24
C ILE A 61 12.12 -4.30 2.73
N LYS A 62 11.09 -3.91 3.48
CA LYS A 62 11.13 -3.74 4.94
C LYS A 62 9.75 -4.08 5.50
N ILE A 63 9.71 -4.71 6.67
CA ILE A 63 8.47 -4.93 7.41
C ILE A 63 8.70 -4.66 8.89
N SER A 64 7.70 -4.09 9.54
CA SER A 64 7.60 -3.96 11.00
C SER A 64 6.25 -4.50 11.41
N GLU A 65 6.27 -5.57 12.19
CA GLU A 65 5.07 -6.26 12.63
C GLU A 65 4.78 -6.02 14.10
N LYS A 66 3.50 -6.03 14.45
CA LYS A 66 3.00 -5.94 15.83
C LYS A 66 3.55 -4.74 16.59
N LEU A 67 3.74 -3.61 15.90
CA LEU A 67 4.09 -2.36 16.57
C LEU A 67 3.01 -2.01 17.60
N PRO A 68 3.35 -1.75 18.86
CA PRO A 68 2.38 -1.40 19.89
C PRO A 68 1.56 -0.19 19.49
N TYR A 69 0.25 -0.33 19.50
CA TYR A 69 -0.70 0.70 19.13
C TYR A 69 -2.07 0.38 19.71
N LYS A 70 -2.87 1.40 20.00
CA LYS A 70 -4.27 1.24 20.43
C LYS A 70 -5.16 2.05 19.52
N LEU A 71 -6.06 1.38 18.80
CA LEU A 71 -7.02 2.03 17.91
C LEU A 71 -8.18 2.57 18.71
N ASP A 72 -8.14 3.85 19.03
CA ASP A 72 -9.23 4.60 19.64
C ASP A 72 -9.72 5.69 18.68
N ASN A 73 -11.02 6.06 18.74
CA ASN A 73 -11.58 7.12 17.92
C ASN A 73 -11.30 8.50 18.52
N ASN A 74 -10.02 8.88 18.64
CA ASN A 74 -9.58 10.15 19.19
C ASN A 74 -8.35 10.70 18.45
N LYS A 75 -8.00 11.97 18.75
CA LYS A 75 -6.88 12.67 18.09
C LYS A 75 -5.52 12.09 18.47
N GLU A 76 -5.36 11.60 19.68
CA GLU A 76 -4.12 11.00 20.18
C GLU A 76 -3.78 9.74 19.39
N SER A 77 -4.73 8.83 19.23
CA SER A 77 -4.57 7.61 18.44
C SER A 77 -4.26 7.91 16.96
N LEU A 78 -4.86 8.95 16.37
CA LEU A 78 -4.54 9.39 15.02
C LEU A 78 -3.11 9.96 14.93
N GLU A 79 -2.66 10.71 15.92
CA GLU A 79 -1.31 11.25 15.97
C GLU A 79 -0.27 10.13 16.11
N ASP A 80 -0.53 9.15 16.97
CA ASP A 80 0.32 7.97 17.15
C ASP A 80 0.45 7.16 15.86
N LEU A 81 -0.65 6.97 15.12
CA LEU A 81 -0.63 6.35 13.80
C LEU A 81 0.33 7.08 12.85
N CYS A 82 0.18 8.41 12.75
CA CYS A 82 1.04 9.22 11.89
C CYS A 82 2.51 9.19 12.32
N ASN A 83 2.77 9.19 13.62
CA ASN A 83 4.13 9.12 14.17
C ASN A 83 4.80 7.77 13.84
N LEU A 84 4.08 6.65 13.99
CA LEU A 84 4.59 5.32 13.62
C LEU A 84 4.90 5.22 12.13
N ILE A 85 4.03 5.77 11.27
CA ILE A 85 4.28 5.82 9.82
C ILE A 85 5.52 6.68 9.52
N ASN A 86 5.65 7.87 10.10
CA ASN A 86 6.79 8.76 9.90
C ASN A 86 8.11 8.13 10.40
N GLN A 87 8.07 7.45 11.53
CA GLN A 87 9.23 6.71 12.03
C GLN A 87 9.63 5.59 11.05
N PHE A 88 8.69 4.80 10.57
CA PHE A 88 8.95 3.75 9.59
C PHE A 88 9.58 4.30 8.30
N ILE A 89 9.06 5.43 7.79
CA ILE A 89 9.61 6.12 6.61
C ILE A 89 11.05 6.59 6.88
N LYS A 90 11.32 7.20 8.04
CA LYS A 90 12.66 7.67 8.41
C LYS A 90 13.68 6.53 8.49
N GLU A 91 13.25 5.36 8.92
CA GLU A 91 14.08 4.17 9.05
C GLU A 91 14.13 3.31 7.77
N ALA A 92 13.40 3.68 6.72
CA ALA A 92 13.40 2.96 5.47
C ALA A 92 14.78 3.02 4.79
N PRO A 93 15.25 1.93 4.13
CA PRO A 93 16.55 1.89 3.45
C PRO A 93 16.53 2.59 2.09
N VAL A 94 15.57 3.51 1.88
CA VAL A 94 15.31 4.21 0.62
C VAL A 94 14.93 5.66 0.88
N PRO A 95 15.20 6.58 -0.05
CA PRO A 95 14.75 7.96 0.06
C PRO A 95 13.22 8.03 0.00
N LYS A 96 12.64 8.95 0.77
CA LYS A 96 11.18 9.19 0.86
C LYS A 96 10.54 9.46 -0.51
N GLU A 97 11.27 10.13 -1.38
CA GLU A 97 10.84 10.53 -2.73
C GLU A 97 10.54 9.33 -3.64
N LYS A 98 11.08 8.16 -3.33
CA LYS A 98 10.76 6.91 -4.03
C LYS A 98 9.45 6.28 -3.56
N ILE A 99 8.87 6.71 -2.46
CA ILE A 99 7.63 6.18 -1.92
C ILE A 99 6.45 6.92 -2.57
N LEU A 100 5.79 6.26 -3.50
CA LEU A 100 4.72 6.86 -4.32
C LEU A 100 3.40 7.01 -3.56
N GLY A 101 3.13 6.15 -2.59
CA GLY A 101 1.89 6.18 -1.84
C GLY A 101 1.87 5.25 -0.64
N ILE A 102 0.91 5.50 0.24
CA ILE A 102 0.64 4.71 1.45
C ILE A 102 -0.79 4.20 1.38
N GLY A 103 -0.98 2.88 1.38
CA GLY A 103 -2.28 2.24 1.56
C GLY A 103 -2.49 1.90 3.03
N ILE A 104 -3.59 2.37 3.62
CA ILE A 104 -3.94 2.11 5.02
C ILE A 104 -5.21 1.26 5.07
N ASN A 105 -5.12 0.10 5.68
CA ASN A 105 -6.27 -0.75 5.97
C ASN A 105 -6.79 -0.43 7.36
N LEU A 106 -8.07 -0.11 7.45
CA LEU A 106 -8.72 0.26 8.70
C LEU A 106 -10.07 -0.46 8.83
N SER A 107 -10.36 -0.95 10.02
CA SER A 107 -11.65 -1.60 10.30
C SER A 107 -12.82 -0.62 10.19
N GLY A 108 -14.00 -1.17 9.82
CA GLY A 108 -15.24 -0.42 9.78
C GLY A 108 -15.59 0.14 8.40
N ARG A 109 -16.48 1.14 8.38
CA ARG A 109 -16.98 1.73 7.11
C ARG A 109 -15.99 2.74 6.55
N ILE A 110 -15.47 2.43 5.37
CA ILE A 110 -14.54 3.27 4.60
C ILE A 110 -15.16 3.60 3.24
N ASN A 111 -15.07 4.85 2.84
CA ASN A 111 -15.29 5.28 1.47
C ASN A 111 -13.94 5.57 0.82
N GLN A 112 -13.44 4.60 0.05
CA GLN A 112 -12.12 4.68 -0.60
C GLN A 112 -12.03 5.83 -1.62
N ASN A 113 -13.15 6.19 -2.29
CA ASN A 113 -13.14 7.23 -3.31
C ASN A 113 -13.02 8.64 -2.72
N SER A 114 -13.67 8.87 -1.58
CA SER A 114 -13.66 10.16 -0.91
C SER A 114 -12.62 10.26 0.21
N GLY A 115 -12.03 9.14 0.62
CA GLY A 115 -11.01 9.09 1.68
C GLY A 115 -11.56 9.28 3.10
N TYR A 116 -12.88 9.10 3.30
CA TYR A 116 -13.49 9.18 4.62
C TYR A 116 -13.55 7.83 5.32
N SER A 117 -13.29 7.85 6.62
CA SER A 117 -13.65 6.79 7.56
C SER A 117 -14.86 7.21 8.35
N TYR A 118 -15.85 6.33 8.50
CA TYR A 118 -17.08 6.59 9.26
C TYR A 118 -17.12 5.86 10.60
N SER A 119 -16.12 5.04 10.89
CA SER A 119 -16.06 4.26 12.15
C SER A 119 -14.97 4.75 13.08
N PHE A 120 -13.84 5.15 12.55
CA PHE A 120 -12.70 5.67 13.31
C PHE A 120 -12.21 6.97 12.70
N PHE A 121 -11.70 7.88 13.53
CA PHE A 121 -11.14 9.17 13.12
C PHE A 121 -12.10 10.05 12.31
N ASN A 122 -13.39 9.97 12.66
CA ASN A 122 -14.47 10.70 12.00
C ASN A 122 -14.89 12.00 12.73
N PHE A 123 -13.98 12.60 13.44
CA PHE A 123 -14.20 13.81 14.23
C PHE A 123 -13.80 15.12 13.53
N GLU A 124 -13.25 15.03 12.32
CA GLU A 124 -12.93 16.18 11.49
C GLU A 124 -13.81 16.19 10.23
N GLU A 125 -14.00 17.38 9.64
CA GLU A 125 -14.78 17.54 8.42
C GLU A 125 -14.02 17.15 7.15
N GLU A 126 -12.67 17.10 7.24
CA GLU A 126 -11.82 16.71 6.13
C GLU A 126 -11.74 15.17 5.97
N PRO A 127 -11.51 14.68 4.74
CA PRO A 127 -11.19 13.27 4.51
C PRO A 127 -10.00 12.83 5.34
N LEU A 128 -10.10 11.66 5.97
CA LEU A 128 -9.01 11.10 6.78
C LEU A 128 -7.71 10.96 5.97
N THR A 129 -7.80 10.62 4.68
CA THR A 129 -6.64 10.59 3.78
C THR A 129 -5.91 11.92 3.76
N LYS A 130 -6.62 13.05 3.69
CA LYS A 130 -6.02 14.38 3.64
C LYS A 130 -5.36 14.78 4.95
N ILE A 131 -6.00 14.44 6.06
CA ILE A 131 -5.43 14.67 7.38
C ILE A 131 -4.11 13.93 7.54
N ILE A 132 -4.06 12.63 7.17
CA ILE A 132 -2.84 11.85 7.27
C ILE A 132 -1.81 12.34 6.24
N GLU A 133 -2.19 12.59 4.98
CA GLU A 133 -1.30 13.15 3.94
C GLU A 133 -0.57 14.41 4.42
N SER A 134 -1.28 15.33 5.08
CA SER A 134 -0.68 16.57 5.59
C SER A 134 0.40 16.33 6.65
N LYS A 135 0.28 15.24 7.40
CA LYS A 135 1.21 14.87 8.49
C LYS A 135 2.40 14.03 8.01
N VAL A 136 2.18 13.15 7.03
CA VAL A 136 3.23 12.24 6.53
C VAL A 136 3.89 12.73 5.25
N GLY A 137 3.24 13.65 4.50
CA GLY A 137 3.78 14.25 3.28
C GLY A 137 3.92 13.25 2.12
N ILE A 138 3.09 12.21 2.07
CA ILE A 138 2.98 11.21 1.01
C ILE A 138 1.50 10.95 0.79
N ARG A 139 1.10 10.70 -0.46
CA ARG A 139 -0.27 10.39 -0.83
C ARG A 139 -0.80 9.17 -0.10
N VAL A 140 -2.02 9.27 0.47
CA VAL A 140 -2.64 8.23 1.29
C VAL A 140 -3.92 7.72 0.64
N PHE A 141 -4.11 6.41 0.71
CA PHE A 141 -5.31 5.69 0.30
C PHE A 141 -5.84 4.91 1.49
N LEU A 142 -7.17 4.86 1.63
CA LEU A 142 -7.83 4.06 2.66
C LEU A 142 -8.59 2.91 2.04
N GLU A 143 -8.54 1.77 2.71
CA GLU A 143 -9.37 0.62 2.38
C GLU A 143 -9.90 -0.02 3.68
N ASN A 144 -11.05 -0.69 3.55
CA ASN A 144 -11.55 -1.55 4.62
C ASN A 144 -10.64 -2.79 4.77
N ASP A 145 -10.32 -3.16 6.00
CA ASP A 145 -9.41 -4.27 6.34
C ASP A 145 -9.81 -5.60 5.68
N SER A 146 -11.09 -5.98 5.76
CA SER A 146 -11.56 -7.25 5.17
C SER A 146 -11.52 -7.23 3.64
N ARG A 147 -11.83 -6.09 3.00
CA ARG A 147 -11.69 -5.95 1.54
C ARG A 147 -10.24 -6.01 1.10
N ALA A 148 -9.35 -5.34 1.82
CA ALA A 148 -7.92 -5.36 1.52
C ALA A 148 -7.33 -6.77 1.66
N MET A 149 -7.70 -7.50 2.72
CA MET A 149 -7.26 -8.89 2.91
C MET A 149 -7.80 -9.81 1.81
N ALA A 150 -9.10 -9.68 1.47
CA ALA A 150 -9.71 -10.45 0.38
C ALA A 150 -9.02 -10.17 -0.97
N TYR A 151 -8.71 -8.90 -1.26
CA TYR A 151 -7.97 -8.54 -2.47
C TYR A 151 -6.53 -9.10 -2.46
N GLY A 152 -5.87 -9.09 -1.31
CA GLY A 152 -4.54 -9.69 -1.13
C GLY A 152 -4.54 -11.19 -1.48
N GLU A 153 -5.51 -11.95 -0.94
CA GLU A 153 -5.68 -13.37 -1.23
C GLU A 153 -6.01 -13.63 -2.71
N PHE A 154 -6.88 -12.81 -3.29
CA PHE A 154 -7.23 -12.92 -4.71
C PHE A 154 -6.06 -12.59 -5.64
N SER A 155 -5.24 -11.58 -5.31
CA SER A 155 -4.19 -11.07 -6.20
C SER A 155 -2.84 -11.74 -6.05
N SER A 156 -2.56 -12.38 -4.91
CA SER A 156 -1.23 -12.91 -4.57
C SER A 156 -1.28 -14.09 -3.59
N GLY A 157 -2.49 -14.52 -3.18
CA GLY A 157 -2.70 -15.62 -2.24
C GLY A 157 -3.04 -16.95 -2.93
N ILE A 158 -3.95 -17.69 -2.33
CA ILE A 158 -4.32 -19.06 -2.74
C ILE A 158 -5.38 -19.14 -3.84
N VAL A 159 -6.03 -18.03 -4.18
CA VAL A 159 -7.05 -17.98 -5.26
C VAL A 159 -6.33 -18.02 -6.60
N LEU A 160 -6.68 -18.99 -7.45
CA LEU A 160 -6.03 -19.18 -8.76
C LEU A 160 -7.00 -18.86 -9.90
N ASP A 161 -7.94 -19.76 -10.20
CA ASP A 161 -8.84 -19.67 -11.36
C ASP A 161 -10.32 -19.51 -10.96
N GLU A 162 -10.61 -19.40 -9.66
CA GLU A 162 -11.96 -19.29 -9.14
C GLU A 162 -12.59 -17.95 -9.55
N LYS A 163 -13.83 -18.02 -10.11
CA LYS A 163 -14.59 -16.83 -10.54
C LYS A 163 -15.36 -16.18 -9.40
N ASP A 164 -15.87 -17.02 -8.49
CA ASP A 164 -16.67 -16.61 -7.34
C ASP A 164 -15.96 -17.05 -6.06
N VAL A 165 -15.57 -16.09 -5.22
CA VAL A 165 -14.82 -16.33 -3.98
C VAL A 165 -15.53 -15.66 -2.82
N LEU A 166 -15.76 -16.43 -1.76
CA LEU A 166 -16.24 -15.90 -0.47
C LEU A 166 -15.07 -15.82 0.50
N PHE A 167 -14.72 -14.60 0.91
CA PHE A 167 -13.72 -14.36 1.92
C PHE A 167 -14.36 -14.15 3.30
N LEU A 168 -13.99 -14.99 4.27
CA LEU A 168 -14.47 -14.89 5.64
C LEU A 168 -13.30 -14.52 6.56
N ASN A 169 -13.33 -13.31 7.10
CA ASN A 169 -12.41 -12.86 8.14
C ASN A 169 -13.02 -13.17 9.51
N TYR A 170 -12.49 -14.20 10.19
CA TYR A 170 -13.00 -14.66 11.46
C TYR A 170 -12.11 -14.20 12.62
N TYR A 171 -12.70 -13.46 13.56
CA TYR A 171 -11.98 -12.94 14.73
C TYR A 171 -12.55 -13.56 16.01
N ILE A 172 -11.69 -14.26 16.76
CA ILE A 172 -12.04 -14.75 18.11
C ILE A 172 -11.67 -13.64 19.10
N LYS A 173 -12.69 -13.02 19.72
CA LYS A 173 -12.47 -12.16 20.86
C LYS A 173 -12.18 -13.07 22.05
N SER A 174 -10.93 -13.13 22.53
CA SER A 174 -10.64 -13.72 23.84
C SER A 174 -11.36 -12.87 24.92
N ILE A 175 -12.20 -13.53 25.68
CA ILE A 175 -12.93 -12.97 26.82
C ILE A 175 -11.94 -12.74 27.97
#